data_4bc30bea3ed3370e712659a2f583699c
#
_entry.id   4bc30bea3ed3370e712659a2f583699c
#
_cell.length_a   1.000
_cell.length_b   1.000
_cell.length_c   1.000
_cell.angle_alpha   90.00
_cell.angle_beta   90.00
_cell.angle_gamma   90.00
#
_symmetry.space_group_name_H-M   'P 1'
#
loop_
_entity.id
_entity.type
_entity.pdbx_description
1 polymer ?
#
loop_
_entity_poly.entity_id
_entity_poly.type
_entity_poly.pdbx_seq_one_letter_code
_entity_poly.pdbx_strand_id
1 'polypeptide(L)'
;MPVTDAIAQSLPIIAVSNLIKQFGRFAALRGVDAEFCVGKFYVILGDNGAGKTTLLRALAGLAHPTRGTISIQGKTPQEACRKIGYMAHPSLLYDEMSGIENLRYFARLYDIAGDERCEEVIRAVGLDPEMARAVGQYSQGMRQRMSLARAILHDPKILLLDEPFSNVDVHSAREMVGLLKGMRDAGKTILVVTHQAALLEGVADEFVWMQSGQIVERTREPGGEHSGAGTR
;
A
#
# COMPACT_ATOMS: atom_id res chain seq x y z
N MET A 1 19.46 36.97 -13.62
CA MET A 1 19.71 35.54 -13.87
C MET A 1 18.59 34.76 -13.23
N PRO A 2 17.64 34.15 -13.97
CA PRO A 2 16.61 33.34 -13.34
C PRO A 2 17.22 32.00 -12.92
N VAL A 3 17.07 31.66 -11.65
CA VAL A 3 17.39 30.33 -11.10
C VAL A 3 16.35 29.37 -11.68
N THR A 4 16.80 28.56 -12.62
CA THR A 4 16.00 27.48 -13.18
C THR A 4 15.86 26.42 -12.10
N ASP A 5 14.72 26.39 -11.43
CA ASP A 5 14.29 25.25 -10.63
C ASP A 5 14.16 24.04 -11.55
N ALA A 6 15.23 23.28 -11.68
CA ALA A 6 15.21 21.95 -12.25
C ALA A 6 14.43 21.06 -11.27
N ILE A 7 13.13 20.96 -11.47
CA ILE A 7 12.31 19.89 -10.92
C ILE A 7 12.91 18.61 -11.50
N ALA A 8 13.72 17.92 -10.73
CA ALA A 8 14.13 16.57 -11.03
C ALA A 8 12.84 15.73 -11.10
N GLN A 9 12.33 15.53 -12.30
CA GLN A 9 11.22 14.61 -12.56
C GLN A 9 11.72 13.23 -12.16
N SER A 10 11.32 12.78 -10.98
CA SER A 10 11.66 11.43 -10.54
C SER A 10 11.02 10.44 -11.51
N LEU A 11 11.81 9.48 -12.01
CA LEU A 11 11.34 8.48 -12.98
C LEU A 11 10.16 7.69 -12.39
N PRO A 12 9.10 7.42 -13.19
CA PRO A 12 7.98 6.63 -12.73
C PRO A 12 8.43 5.18 -12.46
N ILE A 13 8.11 4.69 -11.26
CA ILE A 13 8.31 3.27 -10.90
C ILE A 13 7.10 2.45 -11.30
N ILE A 14 5.91 3.06 -11.32
CA ILE A 14 4.65 2.48 -11.79
C ILE A 14 4.06 3.41 -12.84
N ALA A 15 3.73 2.88 -14.01
CA ALA A 15 2.96 3.57 -15.05
C ALA A 15 1.70 2.76 -15.37
N VAL A 16 0.58 3.44 -15.44
CA VAL A 16 -0.76 2.88 -15.73
C VAL A 16 -1.33 3.62 -16.92
N SER A 17 -1.76 2.90 -17.96
CA SER A 17 -2.31 3.51 -19.16
C SER A 17 -3.67 2.90 -19.52
N ASN A 18 -4.70 3.75 -19.57
CA ASN A 18 -6.08 3.44 -19.95
C ASN A 18 -6.60 2.17 -19.25
N LEU A 19 -6.36 2.05 -17.95
CA LEU A 19 -6.66 0.85 -17.18
C LEU A 19 -8.16 0.70 -16.96
N ILE A 20 -8.73 -0.37 -17.51
CA ILE A 20 -10.13 -0.76 -17.33
C ILE A 20 -10.19 -2.11 -16.63
N LYS A 21 -11.00 -2.22 -15.59
CA LYS A 21 -11.31 -3.48 -14.92
C LYS A 21 -12.82 -3.65 -14.79
N GLN A 22 -13.33 -4.74 -15.36
CA GLN A 22 -14.73 -5.11 -15.28
C GLN A 22 -14.91 -6.43 -14.52
N PHE A 23 -15.99 -6.53 -13.77
CA PHE A 23 -16.50 -7.73 -13.13
C PHE A 23 -17.94 -7.95 -13.64
N GLY A 24 -18.10 -8.85 -14.59
CA GLY A 24 -19.35 -8.99 -15.33
C GLY A 24 -19.76 -7.68 -16.01
N ARG A 25 -20.90 -7.12 -15.63
CA ARG A 25 -21.42 -5.84 -16.16
C ARG A 25 -20.92 -4.61 -15.37
N PHE A 26 -20.27 -4.79 -14.25
CA PHE A 26 -19.80 -3.70 -13.39
C PHE A 26 -18.36 -3.32 -13.76
N ALA A 27 -18.17 -2.06 -14.16
CA ALA A 27 -16.84 -1.51 -14.42
C ALA A 27 -16.30 -0.85 -13.14
N ALA A 28 -15.35 -1.51 -12.48
CA ALA A 28 -14.71 -1.02 -11.27
C ALA A 28 -13.60 0.01 -11.54
N LEU A 29 -12.92 -0.09 -12.70
CA LEU A 29 -11.99 0.91 -13.21
C LEU A 29 -12.38 1.27 -14.64
N ARG A 30 -12.32 2.56 -14.99
CA ARG A 30 -12.91 3.11 -16.21
C ARG A 30 -11.93 4.00 -16.98
N GLY A 31 -10.76 3.46 -17.37
CA GLY A 31 -9.73 4.20 -18.09
C GLY A 31 -8.89 5.05 -17.14
N VAL A 32 -8.21 4.39 -16.18
CA VAL A 32 -7.30 5.06 -15.26
C VAL A 32 -5.95 5.24 -15.94
N ASP A 33 -5.47 6.49 -15.97
CA ASP A 33 -4.11 6.87 -16.34
C ASP A 33 -3.41 7.42 -15.11
N ALA A 34 -2.23 6.89 -14.77
CA ALA A 34 -1.47 7.35 -13.61
C ALA A 34 0.02 6.98 -13.71
N GLU A 35 0.84 7.86 -13.14
CA GLU A 35 2.25 7.58 -12.87
C GLU A 35 2.54 7.78 -11.39
N PHE A 36 3.35 6.86 -10.82
CA PHE A 36 3.83 6.95 -9.45
C PHE A 36 5.35 6.89 -9.48
N CYS A 37 6.00 7.88 -8.88
CA CYS A 37 7.45 8.06 -8.92
C CYS A 37 8.15 7.33 -7.78
N VAL A 38 9.44 7.02 -7.99
CA VAL A 38 10.30 6.36 -7.00
C VAL A 38 10.39 7.18 -5.71
N GLY A 39 10.34 6.50 -4.55
CA GLY A 39 10.61 7.11 -3.24
C GLY A 39 9.53 8.08 -2.76
N LYS A 40 8.33 8.03 -3.33
CA LYS A 40 7.21 8.89 -2.98
C LYS A 40 6.15 8.14 -2.18
N PHE A 41 5.43 8.90 -1.36
CA PHE A 41 4.30 8.43 -0.55
C PHE A 41 2.99 8.98 -1.13
N TYR A 42 2.15 8.10 -1.65
CA TYR A 42 0.85 8.42 -2.24
C TYR A 42 -0.29 7.94 -1.34
N VAL A 43 -1.32 8.77 -1.20
CA VAL A 43 -2.55 8.42 -0.51
C VAL A 43 -3.70 8.41 -1.51
N ILE A 44 -4.38 7.28 -1.65
CA ILE A 44 -5.50 7.10 -2.57
C ILE A 44 -6.79 7.24 -1.77
N LEU A 45 -7.57 8.25 -2.10
CA LEU A 45 -8.81 8.64 -1.43
C LEU A 45 -10.02 8.44 -2.35
N GLY A 46 -11.21 8.50 -1.79
CA GLY A 46 -12.47 8.41 -2.51
C GLY A 46 -13.50 7.57 -1.76
N ASP A 47 -14.75 7.61 -2.20
CA ASP A 47 -15.87 6.90 -1.58
C ASP A 47 -15.74 5.38 -1.67
N ASN A 48 -16.57 4.67 -0.91
CA ASN A 48 -16.71 3.23 -1.05
C ASN A 48 -17.22 2.90 -2.46
N GLY A 49 -16.56 1.94 -3.11
CA GLY A 49 -16.87 1.58 -4.50
C GLY A 49 -16.19 2.47 -5.56
N ALA A 50 -15.38 3.47 -5.19
CA ALA A 50 -14.64 4.30 -6.14
C ALA A 50 -13.58 3.55 -6.96
N GLY A 51 -13.24 2.30 -6.60
CA GLY A 51 -12.28 1.48 -7.34
C GLY A 51 -10.90 1.39 -6.69
N LYS A 52 -10.65 2.01 -5.52
CA LYS A 52 -9.36 2.09 -4.82
C LYS A 52 -8.69 0.72 -4.62
N THR A 53 -9.36 -0.20 -3.90
CA THR A 53 -8.87 -1.57 -3.68
C THR A 53 -8.65 -2.33 -4.99
N THR A 54 -9.52 -2.09 -6.00
CA THR A 54 -9.36 -2.71 -7.32
C THR A 54 -8.11 -2.21 -8.02
N LEU A 55 -7.80 -0.92 -7.93
CA LEU A 55 -6.56 -0.35 -8.44
C LEU A 55 -5.34 -0.98 -7.73
N LEU A 56 -5.31 -1.00 -6.39
CA LEU A 56 -4.21 -1.62 -5.65
C LEU A 56 -4.02 -3.09 -6.04
N ARG A 57 -5.09 -3.86 -6.14
CA ARG A 57 -5.03 -5.28 -6.54
C ARG A 57 -4.53 -5.46 -7.98
N ALA A 58 -4.87 -4.54 -8.88
CA ALA A 58 -4.35 -4.56 -10.24
C ALA A 58 -2.83 -4.26 -10.26
N LEU A 59 -2.38 -3.25 -9.50
CA LEU A 59 -0.97 -2.91 -9.33
C LEU A 59 -0.18 -4.06 -8.67
N ALA A 60 -0.79 -4.79 -7.73
CA ALA A 60 -0.18 -5.96 -7.09
C ALA A 60 -0.16 -7.22 -7.98
N GLY A 61 -0.73 -7.17 -9.20
CA GLY A 61 -0.84 -8.32 -10.09
C GLY A 61 -1.93 -9.33 -9.70
N LEU A 62 -2.76 -9.02 -8.70
CA LEU A 62 -3.83 -9.87 -8.18
C LEU A 62 -5.15 -9.74 -8.95
N ALA A 63 -5.29 -8.70 -9.77
CA ALA A 63 -6.45 -8.48 -10.63
C ALA A 63 -5.97 -8.11 -12.04
N HIS A 64 -6.18 -9.02 -13.00
CA HIS A 64 -5.82 -8.75 -14.39
C HIS A 64 -6.69 -7.63 -14.98
N PRO A 65 -6.10 -6.65 -15.69
CA PRO A 65 -6.85 -5.65 -16.46
C PRO A 65 -7.78 -6.31 -17.47
N THR A 66 -8.95 -5.69 -17.70
CA THR A 66 -9.81 -6.03 -18.85
C THR A 66 -9.28 -5.37 -20.11
N ARG A 67 -8.76 -4.13 -19.99
CA ARG A 67 -8.05 -3.37 -21.02
C ARG A 67 -7.02 -2.44 -20.38
N GLY A 68 -6.12 -1.90 -21.19
CA GLY A 68 -5.04 -1.04 -20.73
C GLY A 68 -3.85 -1.83 -20.21
N THR A 69 -2.85 -1.12 -19.71
CA THR A 69 -1.57 -1.71 -19.28
C THR A 69 -1.12 -1.15 -17.96
N ILE A 70 -0.37 -1.97 -17.22
CA ILE A 70 0.37 -1.58 -16.03
C ILE A 70 1.82 -1.98 -16.24
N SER A 71 2.73 -1.03 -16.06
CA SER A 71 4.17 -1.26 -16.11
C SER A 71 4.80 -0.91 -14.77
N ILE A 72 5.59 -1.83 -14.21
CA ILE A 72 6.37 -1.63 -12.99
C ILE A 72 7.83 -1.79 -13.36
N GLN A 73 8.53 -0.65 -13.49
CA GLN A 73 9.91 -0.62 -13.98
C GLN A 73 10.08 -1.40 -15.31
N GLY A 74 9.17 -1.22 -16.27
CA GLY A 74 9.20 -1.88 -17.57
C GLY A 74 8.69 -3.32 -17.60
N LYS A 75 8.23 -3.88 -16.47
CA LYS A 75 7.70 -5.25 -16.34
C LYS A 75 6.21 -5.23 -16.03
N THR A 76 5.52 -6.33 -16.30
CA THR A 76 4.15 -6.53 -15.81
C THR A 76 4.15 -6.69 -14.28
N PRO A 77 3.01 -6.42 -13.60
CA PRO A 77 2.91 -6.62 -12.15
C PRO A 77 3.26 -8.04 -11.70
N GLN A 78 2.90 -9.07 -12.50
CA GLN A 78 3.20 -10.47 -12.21
C GLN A 78 4.71 -10.75 -12.24
N GLU A 79 5.42 -10.22 -13.23
CA GLU A 79 6.89 -10.34 -13.32
C GLU A 79 7.62 -9.52 -12.26
N ALA A 80 6.99 -8.44 -11.77
CA ALA A 80 7.53 -7.56 -10.75
C ALA A 80 7.10 -7.94 -9.32
N CYS A 81 6.37 -9.03 -9.11
CA CYS A 81 5.74 -9.38 -7.82
C CYS A 81 6.72 -9.39 -6.63
N ARG A 82 7.98 -9.82 -6.84
CA ARG A 82 9.03 -9.79 -5.80
C ARG A 82 9.48 -8.36 -5.42
N LYS A 83 9.07 -7.33 -6.17
CA LYS A 83 9.34 -5.92 -5.86
C LYS A 83 8.19 -5.25 -5.12
N ILE A 84 7.08 -5.95 -4.94
CA ILE A 84 5.82 -5.42 -4.42
C ILE A 84 5.49 -6.11 -3.10
N GLY A 85 5.37 -5.33 -2.03
CA GLY A 85 4.74 -5.75 -0.79
C GLY A 85 3.28 -5.32 -0.80
N TYR A 86 2.37 -6.28 -0.62
CA TYR A 86 0.94 -6.01 -0.60
C TYR A 86 0.33 -6.35 0.75
N MET A 87 -0.31 -5.37 1.37
CA MET A 87 -1.11 -5.51 2.57
C MET A 87 -2.59 -5.32 2.19
N ALA A 88 -3.35 -6.41 2.23
CA ALA A 88 -4.78 -6.39 1.97
C ALA A 88 -5.57 -5.97 3.22
N HIS A 89 -6.80 -5.49 3.03
CA HIS A 89 -7.71 -5.22 4.14
C HIS A 89 -7.94 -6.44 5.05
N PRO A 90 -8.17 -7.68 4.57
CA PRO A 90 -7.98 -8.89 5.37
C PRO A 90 -6.50 -9.14 5.61
N SER A 91 -6.10 -9.47 6.84
CA SER A 91 -4.68 -9.62 7.22
C SER A 91 -3.92 -10.68 6.43
N LEU A 92 -4.62 -11.68 5.86
CA LEU A 92 -4.03 -12.83 5.17
C LEU A 92 -2.99 -13.59 6.02
N LEU A 93 -3.20 -13.62 7.32
CA LEU A 93 -2.41 -14.36 8.30
C LEU A 93 -3.17 -15.59 8.74
N TYR A 94 -2.45 -16.62 9.14
CA TYR A 94 -3.00 -17.85 9.72
C TYR A 94 -3.25 -17.62 11.21
N ASP A 95 -4.50 -17.64 11.62
CA ASP A 95 -4.95 -17.29 12.96
C ASP A 95 -4.44 -18.25 14.04
N GLU A 96 -4.21 -19.53 13.67
CA GLU A 96 -3.76 -20.59 14.55
C GLU A 96 -2.25 -20.57 14.81
N MET A 97 -1.49 -19.83 13.99
CA MET A 97 -0.04 -19.74 14.06
C MET A 97 0.40 -18.50 14.84
N SER A 98 1.55 -18.56 15.49
CA SER A 98 2.22 -17.38 16.05
C SER A 98 2.71 -16.42 14.96
N GLY A 99 3.13 -15.20 15.31
CA GLY A 99 3.67 -14.23 14.37
C GLY A 99 4.90 -14.75 13.62
N ILE A 100 5.86 -15.36 14.35
CA ILE A 100 7.08 -15.90 13.76
C ILE A 100 6.79 -17.09 12.84
N GLU A 101 5.87 -17.98 13.20
CA GLU A 101 5.47 -19.11 12.35
C GLU A 101 4.81 -18.64 11.05
N ASN A 102 3.94 -17.62 11.12
CA ASN A 102 3.38 -16.97 9.94
C ASN A 102 4.49 -16.48 9.02
N LEU A 103 5.46 -15.71 9.52
CA LEU A 103 6.53 -15.18 8.67
C LEU A 103 7.44 -16.26 8.10
N ARG A 104 7.77 -17.31 8.87
CA ARG A 104 8.52 -18.46 8.37
C ARG A 104 7.82 -19.14 7.19
N TYR A 105 6.49 -19.26 7.26
CA TYR A 105 5.71 -19.80 6.14
C TYR A 105 5.89 -18.94 4.88
N PHE A 106 5.72 -17.62 4.99
CA PHE A 106 5.87 -16.71 3.86
C PHE A 106 7.34 -16.58 3.40
N ALA A 107 8.31 -16.61 4.31
CA ALA A 107 9.74 -16.57 3.99
C ALA A 107 10.14 -17.70 3.02
N ARG A 108 9.62 -18.92 3.26
CA ARG A 108 9.84 -20.07 2.37
C ARG A 108 9.32 -19.84 0.95
N LEU A 109 8.20 -19.08 0.78
CA LEU A 109 7.67 -18.75 -0.54
C LEU A 109 8.53 -17.73 -1.32
N TYR A 110 9.35 -16.97 -0.58
CA TYR A 110 10.30 -16.01 -1.15
C TYR A 110 11.74 -16.52 -1.22
N ASP A 111 11.98 -17.80 -0.87
CA ASP A 111 13.31 -18.40 -0.78
C ASP A 111 14.23 -17.69 0.23
N ILE A 112 13.66 -17.12 1.30
CA ILE A 112 14.40 -16.51 2.41
C ILE A 112 14.77 -17.60 3.39
N ALA A 113 16.08 -17.79 3.60
CA ALA A 113 16.61 -18.78 4.54
C ALA A 113 16.75 -18.21 5.94
N GLY A 114 16.62 -19.06 6.95
CA GLY A 114 16.79 -18.69 8.35
C GLY A 114 15.64 -17.89 8.94
N ASP A 115 15.76 -17.56 10.22
CA ASP A 115 14.74 -16.83 10.97
C ASP A 115 15.09 -15.34 11.15
N GLU A 116 16.33 -14.96 10.92
CA GLU A 116 16.87 -13.64 11.21
C GLU A 116 16.04 -12.52 10.56
N ARG A 117 15.66 -12.73 9.29
CA ARG A 117 14.82 -11.75 8.57
C ARG A 117 13.41 -11.69 9.12
N CYS A 118 12.85 -12.83 9.54
CA CYS A 118 11.52 -12.87 10.17
C CYS A 118 11.51 -12.09 11.48
N GLU A 119 12.51 -12.32 12.33
CA GLU A 119 12.65 -11.61 13.61
C GLU A 119 12.90 -10.12 13.41
N GLU A 120 13.78 -9.75 12.46
CA GLU A 120 14.06 -8.36 12.12
C GLU A 120 12.78 -7.58 11.77
N VAL A 121 11.95 -8.12 10.86
CA VAL A 121 10.74 -7.40 10.44
C VAL A 121 9.66 -7.40 11.51
N ILE A 122 9.58 -8.41 12.40
CA ILE A 122 8.68 -8.39 13.56
C ILE A 122 9.08 -7.26 14.51
N ARG A 123 10.38 -7.15 14.83
CA ARG A 123 10.91 -6.05 15.68
C ARG A 123 10.70 -4.69 14.99
N ALA A 124 10.92 -4.60 13.68
CA ALA A 124 10.76 -3.36 12.92
C ALA A 124 9.33 -2.81 12.97
N VAL A 125 8.31 -3.68 13.05
CA VAL A 125 6.90 -3.25 13.23
C VAL A 125 6.50 -3.10 14.71
N GLY A 126 7.45 -3.17 15.65
CA GLY A 126 7.21 -2.97 17.08
C GLY A 126 6.51 -4.14 17.75
N LEU A 127 6.72 -5.37 17.28
CA LEU A 127 6.25 -6.60 17.89
C LEU A 127 7.43 -7.42 18.44
N ASP A 128 7.11 -8.33 19.36
CA ASP A 128 8.08 -9.26 19.93
C ASP A 128 8.10 -10.56 19.11
N PRO A 129 9.25 -10.95 18.52
CA PRO A 129 9.36 -12.20 17.77
C PRO A 129 9.23 -13.46 18.65
N GLU A 130 9.50 -13.35 19.96
CA GLU A 130 9.40 -14.47 20.91
C GLU A 130 7.95 -14.70 21.39
N MET A 131 7.00 -13.84 20.97
CA MET A 131 5.60 -13.97 21.35
C MET A 131 4.99 -15.26 20.79
N ALA A 132 4.79 -16.26 21.65
CA ALA A 132 4.32 -17.59 21.28
C ALA A 132 2.80 -17.68 21.00
N ARG A 133 2.01 -16.69 21.43
CA ARG A 133 0.55 -16.73 21.23
C ARG A 133 0.16 -16.63 19.75
N ALA A 134 -0.93 -17.31 19.40
CA ALA A 134 -1.48 -17.34 18.05
C ALA A 134 -1.95 -15.93 17.60
N VAL A 135 -1.80 -15.62 16.30
CA VAL A 135 -2.22 -14.34 15.71
C VAL A 135 -3.71 -14.08 15.88
N GLY A 136 -4.54 -15.12 15.96
CA GLY A 136 -5.96 -15.01 16.29
C GLY A 136 -6.25 -14.31 17.62
N GLN A 137 -5.28 -14.30 18.54
CA GLN A 137 -5.38 -13.65 19.87
C GLN A 137 -4.75 -12.24 19.89
N TYR A 138 -4.27 -11.73 18.76
CA TYR A 138 -3.68 -10.41 18.68
C TYR A 138 -4.77 -9.32 18.72
N SER A 139 -4.44 -8.15 19.28
CA SER A 139 -5.25 -6.96 19.08
C SER A 139 -5.28 -6.59 17.58
N GLN A 140 -6.25 -5.77 17.17
CA GLN A 140 -6.32 -5.32 15.79
C GLN A 140 -5.05 -4.57 15.37
N GLY A 141 -4.51 -3.70 16.23
CA GLY A 141 -3.25 -2.99 15.97
C GLY A 141 -2.07 -3.96 15.81
N MET A 142 -1.95 -4.98 16.64
CA MET A 142 -0.91 -6.01 16.49
C MET A 142 -1.09 -6.82 15.21
N ARG A 143 -2.34 -7.15 14.86
CA ARG A 143 -2.65 -7.87 13.61
C ARG A 143 -2.29 -7.03 12.37
N GLN A 144 -2.55 -5.73 12.39
CA GLN A 144 -2.16 -4.82 11.30
C GLN A 144 -0.63 -4.68 11.19
N ARG A 145 0.07 -4.54 12.32
CA ARG A 145 1.55 -4.54 12.35
C ARG A 145 2.11 -5.84 11.79
N MET A 146 1.55 -6.98 12.18
CA MET A 146 1.98 -8.28 11.68
C MET A 146 1.69 -8.45 10.17
N SER A 147 0.57 -7.91 9.67
CA SER A 147 0.26 -7.85 8.24
C SER A 147 1.25 -6.98 7.47
N LEU A 148 1.69 -5.86 8.06
CA LEU A 148 2.76 -5.03 7.50
C LEU A 148 4.11 -5.79 7.51
N ALA A 149 4.47 -6.48 8.61
CA ALA A 149 5.68 -7.31 8.68
C ALA A 149 5.73 -8.33 7.54
N ARG A 150 4.61 -9.00 7.27
CA ARG A 150 4.48 -9.92 6.13
C ARG A 150 4.70 -9.20 4.80
N ALA A 151 4.14 -8.02 4.62
CA ALA A 151 4.26 -7.28 3.36
C ALA A 151 5.70 -6.79 3.08
N ILE A 152 6.50 -6.54 4.14
CA ILE A 152 7.89 -6.05 4.01
C ILE A 152 8.95 -7.17 4.12
N LEU A 153 8.55 -8.40 4.34
CA LEU A 153 9.42 -9.54 4.63
C LEU A 153 10.53 -9.74 3.57
N HIS A 154 10.17 -9.65 2.31
CA HIS A 154 11.06 -9.87 1.15
C HIS A 154 11.72 -8.58 0.65
N ASP A 155 11.75 -7.52 1.46
CA ASP A 155 12.34 -6.22 1.18
C ASP A 155 11.88 -5.57 -0.14
N PRO A 156 10.56 -5.41 -0.35
CA PRO A 156 10.03 -4.85 -1.58
C PRO A 156 10.42 -3.37 -1.77
N LYS A 157 10.47 -2.92 -3.04
CA LYS A 157 10.67 -1.51 -3.39
C LYS A 157 9.38 -0.69 -3.37
N ILE A 158 8.25 -1.37 -3.53
CA ILE A 158 6.91 -0.78 -3.61
C ILE A 158 6.05 -1.40 -2.53
N LEU A 159 5.37 -0.58 -1.74
CA LEU A 159 4.38 -1.00 -0.76
C LEU A 159 2.99 -0.54 -1.20
N LEU A 160 2.08 -1.47 -1.32
CA LEU A 160 0.67 -1.25 -1.64
C LEU A 160 -0.15 -1.65 -0.42
N LEU A 161 -0.75 -0.69 0.28
CA LEU A 161 -1.40 -0.90 1.57
C LEU A 161 -2.87 -0.52 1.48
N ASP A 162 -3.74 -1.49 1.72
CA ASP A 162 -5.20 -1.33 1.65
C ASP A 162 -5.78 -1.23 3.07
N GLU A 163 -6.19 -0.02 3.48
CA GLU A 163 -6.74 0.33 4.80
C GLU A 163 -5.87 -0.11 5.99
N PRO A 164 -4.56 0.23 6.03
CA PRO A 164 -3.65 -0.24 7.06
C PRO A 164 -3.99 0.24 8.47
N PHE A 165 -4.79 1.30 8.61
CA PHE A 165 -5.16 1.92 9.89
C PHE A 165 -6.57 1.53 10.36
N SER A 166 -7.29 0.68 9.63
CA SER A 166 -8.65 0.27 9.98
C SER A 166 -8.73 -0.45 11.32
N ASN A 167 -9.66 0.01 12.17
CA ASN A 167 -9.89 -0.56 13.51
C ASN A 167 -8.65 -0.56 14.43
N VAL A 168 -7.74 0.37 14.22
CA VAL A 168 -6.55 0.59 15.03
C VAL A 168 -6.76 1.86 15.86
N ASP A 169 -6.33 1.86 17.12
CA ASP A 169 -6.36 3.06 17.94
C ASP A 169 -5.40 4.14 17.41
N VAL A 170 -5.66 5.40 17.78
CA VAL A 170 -4.94 6.57 17.24
C VAL A 170 -3.42 6.49 17.52
N HIS A 171 -3.03 5.96 18.69
CA HIS A 171 -1.62 5.85 19.06
C HIS A 171 -0.91 4.85 18.15
N SER A 172 -1.43 3.63 18.05
CA SER A 172 -0.91 2.58 17.16
C SER A 172 -0.90 3.00 15.69
N ALA A 173 -1.92 3.76 15.24
CA ALA A 173 -1.96 4.29 13.88
C ALA A 173 -0.83 5.29 13.62
N ARG A 174 -0.56 6.21 14.55
CA ARG A 174 0.55 7.19 14.44
C ARG A 174 1.92 6.51 14.42
N GLU A 175 2.13 5.48 15.24
CA GLU A 175 3.37 4.70 15.21
C GLU A 175 3.56 4.01 13.84
N MET A 176 2.49 3.43 13.28
CA MET A 176 2.54 2.83 11.94
C MET A 176 2.84 3.88 10.85
N VAL A 177 2.27 5.08 10.94
CA VAL A 177 2.60 6.20 10.04
C VAL A 177 4.10 6.54 10.15
N GLY A 178 4.67 6.59 11.36
CA GLY A 178 6.10 6.80 11.58
C GLY A 178 6.97 5.73 10.91
N LEU A 179 6.58 4.45 11.01
CA LEU A 179 7.26 3.35 10.32
C LEU A 179 7.21 3.50 8.80
N LEU A 180 6.04 3.79 8.24
CA LEU A 180 5.87 4.00 6.79
C LEU A 180 6.68 5.20 6.29
N LYS A 181 6.70 6.31 7.06
CA LYS A 181 7.55 7.47 6.75
C LYS A 181 9.02 7.08 6.69
N GLY A 182 9.53 6.34 7.69
CA GLY A 182 10.90 5.85 7.69
C GLY A 182 11.23 4.98 6.47
N MET A 183 10.28 4.14 6.05
CA MET A 183 10.43 3.30 4.84
C MET A 183 10.47 4.14 3.55
N ARG A 184 9.64 5.19 3.44
CA ARG A 184 9.71 6.16 2.33
C ARG A 184 11.06 6.87 2.32
N ASP A 185 11.51 7.36 3.47
CA ASP A 185 12.77 8.09 3.61
C ASP A 185 13.99 7.20 3.28
N ALA A 186 13.84 5.86 3.46
CA ALA A 186 14.78 4.84 2.99
C ALA A 186 14.63 4.50 1.48
N GLY A 187 13.81 5.26 0.72
CA GLY A 187 13.66 5.15 -0.73
C GLY A 187 12.57 4.20 -1.23
N LYS A 188 11.73 3.65 -0.35
CA LYS A 188 10.58 2.84 -0.79
C LYS A 188 9.47 3.73 -1.33
N THR A 189 8.78 3.25 -2.36
CA THR A 189 7.56 3.88 -2.89
C THR A 189 6.36 3.29 -2.19
N ILE A 190 5.46 4.13 -1.67
CA ILE A 190 4.35 3.70 -0.85
C ILE A 190 3.04 4.24 -1.43
N LEU A 191 2.05 3.35 -1.63
CA LEU A 191 0.68 3.70 -1.98
C LEU A 191 -0.24 3.18 -0.88
N VAL A 192 -0.98 4.08 -0.25
CA VAL A 192 -1.94 3.75 0.82
C VAL A 192 -3.34 4.10 0.38
N VAL A 193 -4.25 3.15 0.44
CA VAL A 193 -5.70 3.42 0.41
C VAL A 193 -6.16 3.58 1.85
N THR A 194 -6.82 4.69 2.19
CA THR A 194 -7.37 4.91 3.53
C THR A 194 -8.49 5.94 3.52
N HIS A 195 -9.37 5.85 4.52
CA HIS A 195 -10.35 6.90 4.86
C HIS A 195 -9.84 7.88 5.92
N GLN A 196 -8.64 7.65 6.47
CA GLN A 196 -8.02 8.45 7.53
C GLN A 196 -6.93 9.38 6.99
N ALA A 197 -7.24 10.18 5.99
CA ALA A 197 -6.29 11.06 5.29
C ALA A 197 -5.54 12.01 6.24
N ALA A 198 -6.22 12.51 7.30
CA ALA A 198 -5.64 13.42 8.28
C ALA A 198 -4.41 12.83 9.04
N LEU A 199 -4.31 11.50 9.16
CA LEU A 199 -3.13 10.85 9.75
C LEU A 199 -1.87 11.01 8.90
N LEU A 200 -2.03 11.27 7.60
CA LEU A 200 -0.96 11.28 6.61
C LEU A 200 -0.60 12.69 6.12
N GLU A 201 -1.24 13.74 6.69
CA GLU A 201 -0.85 15.13 6.48
C GLU A 201 0.62 15.34 6.88
N GLY A 202 1.39 16.04 6.04
CA GLY A 202 2.82 16.28 6.26
C GLY A 202 3.71 15.03 6.10
N VAL A 203 3.14 13.86 5.77
CA VAL A 203 3.85 12.63 5.47
C VAL A 203 3.71 12.25 3.99
N ALA A 204 2.51 12.33 3.45
CA ALA A 204 2.23 12.06 2.05
C ALA A 204 2.85 13.14 1.13
N ASP A 205 3.41 12.69 0.02
CA ASP A 205 3.86 13.59 -1.05
C ASP A 205 2.70 14.03 -1.96
N GLU A 206 1.68 13.15 -2.09
CA GLU A 206 0.55 13.40 -2.98
C GLU A 206 -0.68 12.61 -2.57
N PHE A 207 -1.84 13.25 -2.66
CA PHE A 207 -3.17 12.67 -2.48
C PHE A 207 -3.84 12.50 -3.85
N VAL A 208 -4.34 11.29 -4.11
CA VAL A 208 -4.94 10.87 -5.38
C VAL A 208 -6.41 10.55 -5.14
N TRP A 209 -7.31 11.38 -5.66
CA TRP A 209 -8.75 11.20 -5.48
C TRP A 209 -9.34 10.33 -6.58
N MET A 210 -10.06 9.30 -6.17
CA MET A 210 -10.79 8.41 -7.07
C MET A 210 -12.30 8.56 -6.91
N GLN A 211 -12.99 8.64 -8.03
CA GLN A 211 -14.46 8.64 -8.09
C GLN A 211 -14.93 7.79 -9.27
N SER A 212 -15.92 6.93 -9.04
CA SER A 212 -16.56 6.11 -10.09
C SER A 212 -15.57 5.35 -11.00
N GLY A 213 -14.47 4.86 -10.44
CA GLY A 213 -13.46 4.07 -11.16
C GLY A 213 -12.45 4.89 -11.96
N GLN A 214 -12.35 6.19 -11.73
CA GLN A 214 -11.40 7.10 -12.37
C GLN A 214 -10.62 7.91 -11.33
N ILE A 215 -9.42 8.37 -11.67
CA ILE A 215 -8.71 9.40 -10.92
C ILE A 215 -9.24 10.74 -11.39
N VAL A 216 -9.76 11.54 -10.46
CA VAL A 216 -10.39 12.83 -10.76
C VAL A 216 -9.53 14.01 -10.34
N GLU A 217 -8.68 13.83 -9.34
CA GLU A 217 -7.84 14.91 -8.81
C GLU A 217 -6.54 14.35 -8.20
N ARG A 218 -5.49 15.17 -8.22
CA ARG A 218 -4.22 14.91 -7.54
C ARG A 218 -3.74 16.18 -6.85
N THR A 219 -3.54 16.13 -5.53
CA THR A 219 -3.20 17.30 -4.70
C THR A 219 -2.04 16.99 -3.75
N ARG A 220 -1.42 18.03 -3.19
CA ARG A 220 -0.41 17.87 -2.12
C ARG A 220 -1.01 17.89 -0.72
N GLU A 221 -2.26 18.26 -0.59
CA GLU A 221 -3.00 18.36 0.67
C GLU A 221 -4.27 17.50 0.60
N PRO A 222 -4.76 16.95 1.73
CA PRO A 222 -5.93 16.07 1.74
C PRO A 222 -7.26 16.79 1.49
N GLY A 223 -7.27 18.13 1.46
CA GLY A 223 -8.46 18.98 1.27
C GLY A 223 -8.70 19.39 -0.17
N GLY A 224 -8.77 18.46 -1.14
CA GLY A 224 -9.19 18.74 -2.51
C GLY A 224 -10.67 19.11 -2.62
N GLU A 225 -11.10 19.66 -3.77
CA GLU A 225 -12.49 20.11 -4.02
C GLU A 225 -13.54 19.01 -3.81
N HIS A 226 -13.14 17.74 -3.84
CA HIS A 226 -14.00 16.58 -3.63
C HIS A 226 -14.15 16.13 -2.16
N SER A 227 -13.49 16.79 -1.19
CA SER A 227 -13.62 16.48 0.24
C SER A 227 -14.95 16.90 0.87
N GLY A 228 -15.77 17.67 0.17
CA GLY A 228 -17.00 18.29 0.68
C GLY A 228 -18.32 17.54 0.40
N ALA A 229 -18.34 16.41 -0.29
CA ALA A 229 -19.59 15.76 -0.74
C ALA A 229 -20.10 14.65 0.20
N GLY A 230 -19.66 14.60 1.46
CA GLY A 230 -19.94 13.49 2.39
C GLY A 230 -20.64 13.90 3.69
N THR A 231 -21.56 14.89 3.67
CA THR A 231 -22.45 15.19 4.83
C THR A 231 -23.83 15.54 4.38
N ARG A 232 -24.65 14.53 4.10
CA ARG A 232 -26.12 14.58 4.30
C ARG A 232 -26.62 13.15 4.52
#